data_55582c2ac580aac6af90a8ba729d91f3
#
_entry.id   55582c2ac580aac6af90a8ba729d91f3
#
_cell.length_a   1.000
_cell.length_b   1.000
_cell.length_c   1.000
_cell.angle_alpha   90.00
_cell.angle_beta   90.00
_cell.angle_gamma   90.00
#
_symmetry.space_group_name_H-M   'P 1'
#
loop_
_entity.id
_entity.type
_entity.pdbx_description
1 polymer ?
#
loop_
_entity_poly.entity_id
_entity_poly.type
_entity_poly.pdbx_seq_one_letter_code
_entity_poly.pdbx_strand_id
1 'polypeptide(L)'
;MAPEQAVPSALSHFDAADLLDALSTGIVMLDAQLCAVYANVAAQDLLAFSLKMARGRPFSDFLHDAEGLSRILRRALETGEGIADREVAVRPAGAPREVRTLDVTITPFAGLTGTQLLLEIADTTQRQRITRENDLLARLDGSRLMVRQLAHEIKNPLGGLRGAAQLLERELPAPGLKEYTQLIIGEADRLTALVDSMSGPTRAPSKTRLNVHEICEHVHHLLRAEAPPGIVI
;
A
#
# COMPACT_ATOMS: atom_id res chain seq x y z
N MET A 1 40.16 13.36 39.85
CA MET A 1 39.83 14.64 39.21
C MET A 1 39.78 14.38 37.72
N ALA A 2 38.57 14.10 37.22
CA ALA A 2 38.34 13.90 35.78
C ALA A 2 38.20 15.30 35.13
N PRO A 3 38.75 15.53 33.93
CA PRO A 3 38.58 16.83 33.27
C PRO A 3 37.12 17.02 32.85
N GLU A 4 36.52 18.09 33.32
CA GLU A 4 35.25 18.66 32.84
C GLU A 4 35.39 18.93 31.34
N GLN A 5 34.74 18.10 30.53
CA GLN A 5 34.71 18.29 29.08
C GLN A 5 33.87 19.56 28.80
N ALA A 6 34.55 20.63 28.47
CA ALA A 6 33.93 21.89 28.03
C ALA A 6 33.06 21.60 26.76
N VAL A 7 31.76 21.79 26.89
CA VAL A 7 30.82 21.80 25.76
C VAL A 7 31.27 22.89 24.78
N PRO A 8 31.41 22.60 23.46
CA PRO A 8 31.85 23.61 22.50
C PRO A 8 30.93 24.81 22.52
N SER A 9 31.50 26.03 22.65
CA SER A 9 30.77 27.29 22.77
C SER A 9 29.84 27.69 21.60
N ALA A 10 29.86 26.89 20.55
CA ALA A 10 28.97 27.06 19.38
C ALA A 10 27.49 26.67 19.64
N LEU A 11 27.21 25.88 20.66
CA LEU A 11 25.84 25.46 21.01
C LEU A 11 25.14 26.44 21.98
N SER A 12 25.87 27.40 22.54
CA SER A 12 25.34 28.37 23.53
C SER A 12 24.43 29.47 22.94
N HIS A 13 24.24 29.49 21.61
CA HIS A 13 23.40 30.47 20.91
C HIS A 13 22.11 29.92 20.33
N PHE A 14 21.86 28.61 20.43
CA PHE A 14 20.61 28.03 20.00
C PHE A 14 19.68 27.83 21.20
N ASP A 15 18.45 28.34 21.10
CA ASP A 15 17.42 27.96 22.05
C ASP A 15 17.05 26.47 21.82
N ALA A 16 16.92 25.71 22.90
CA ALA A 16 16.51 24.30 22.82
C ALA A 16 15.15 24.17 22.13
N ALA A 17 14.28 25.15 22.26
CA ALA A 17 12.99 25.21 21.57
C ALA A 17 13.17 25.30 20.05
N ASP A 18 14.08 26.18 19.58
CA ASP A 18 14.35 26.32 18.13
C ASP A 18 14.88 25.02 17.51
N LEU A 19 15.72 24.28 18.25
CA LEU A 19 16.23 22.97 17.81
C LEU A 19 15.11 21.92 17.73
N LEU A 20 14.21 21.87 18.70
CA LEU A 20 13.07 20.96 18.69
C LEU A 20 12.09 21.31 17.58
N ASP A 21 11.87 22.57 17.28
CA ASP A 21 10.99 23.03 16.21
C ASP A 21 11.58 22.77 14.81
N ALA A 22 12.90 22.65 14.68
CA ALA A 22 13.55 22.26 13.42
C ALA A 22 13.47 20.75 13.11
N LEU A 23 13.03 19.91 14.07
CA LEU A 23 12.88 18.48 13.85
C LEU A 23 11.65 18.16 13.00
N SER A 24 11.79 17.20 12.10
CA SER A 24 10.65 16.62 11.35
C SER A 24 9.84 15.60 12.18
N THR A 25 10.40 15.12 13.28
CA THR A 25 9.72 14.26 14.25
C THR A 25 8.87 15.11 15.17
N GLY A 26 7.60 14.74 15.34
CA GLY A 26 6.72 15.39 16.30
C GLY A 26 7.15 15.08 17.73
N ILE A 27 7.36 16.12 18.53
CA ILE A 27 7.69 16.01 19.95
C ILE A 27 6.54 16.59 20.76
N VAL A 28 5.98 15.80 21.69
CA VAL A 28 4.95 16.24 22.63
C VAL A 28 5.39 15.90 24.06
N MET A 29 5.28 16.84 24.97
CA MET A 29 5.44 16.60 26.41
C MET A 29 4.08 16.65 27.09
N LEU A 30 3.79 15.63 27.90
CA LEU A 30 2.57 15.52 28.68
C LEU A 30 2.92 15.54 30.18
N ASP A 31 2.07 16.21 30.96
CA ASP A 31 2.15 16.14 32.42
C ASP A 31 1.52 14.83 32.98
N ALA A 32 1.52 14.69 34.29
CA ALA A 32 0.94 13.52 35.00
C ALA A 32 -0.58 13.38 34.79
N GLN A 33 -1.26 14.42 34.32
CA GLN A 33 -2.68 14.41 33.96
C GLN A 33 -2.91 14.16 32.47
N LEU A 34 -1.84 13.83 31.72
CA LEU A 34 -1.85 13.65 30.27
C LEU A 34 -2.29 14.91 29.51
N CYS A 35 -2.07 16.09 30.06
CA CYS A 35 -2.28 17.37 29.39
C CYS A 35 -1.00 17.77 28.67
N ALA A 36 -1.13 18.34 27.46
CA ALA A 36 0.01 18.80 26.67
C ALA A 36 0.65 20.04 27.31
N VAL A 37 1.93 19.91 27.68
CA VAL A 37 2.76 20.98 28.22
C VAL A 37 3.58 21.64 27.12
N TYR A 38 4.08 20.83 26.19
CA TYR A 38 4.85 21.29 25.04
C TYR A 38 4.51 20.44 23.82
N ALA A 39 4.57 21.05 22.65
CA ALA A 39 4.53 20.38 21.36
C ALA A 39 5.32 21.23 20.35
N ASN A 40 6.26 20.62 19.64
CA ASN A 40 7.00 21.27 18.57
C ASN A 40 6.10 21.50 17.34
N VAL A 41 6.61 22.26 16.36
CA VAL A 41 5.86 22.58 15.13
C VAL A 41 5.45 21.32 14.40
N ALA A 42 6.35 20.33 14.26
CA ALA A 42 6.05 19.08 13.58
C ALA A 42 4.89 18.31 14.24
N ALA A 43 4.82 18.26 15.58
CA ALA A 43 3.72 17.60 16.29
C ALA A 43 2.39 18.34 16.10
N GLN A 44 2.42 19.67 16.12
CA GLN A 44 1.22 20.50 15.92
C GLN A 44 0.64 20.32 14.51
N ASP A 45 1.49 20.28 13.49
CA ASP A 45 1.08 20.04 12.09
C ASP A 45 0.60 18.61 11.89
N LEU A 46 1.32 17.64 12.48
CA LEU A 46 1.02 16.23 12.32
C LEU A 46 -0.31 15.84 12.98
N LEU A 47 -0.64 16.41 14.12
CA LEU A 47 -1.86 16.11 14.86
C LEU A 47 -2.95 17.17 14.66
N ALA A 48 -2.70 18.15 13.79
CA ALA A 48 -3.64 19.23 13.45
C ALA A 48 -4.21 19.95 14.69
N PHE A 49 -3.37 20.27 15.66
CA PHE A 49 -3.75 21.02 16.85
C PHE A 49 -2.78 22.18 17.11
N SER A 50 -3.16 23.14 17.94
CA SER A 50 -2.27 24.19 18.40
C SER A 50 -2.00 24.03 19.89
N LEU A 51 -0.72 24.11 20.28
CA LEU A 51 -0.32 24.04 21.70
C LEU A 51 -1.02 25.08 22.53
N LYS A 52 -1.28 26.27 21.97
CA LYS A 52 -2.00 27.37 22.67
C LYS A 52 -3.42 26.94 23.08
N MET A 53 -4.09 26.13 22.24
CA MET A 53 -5.43 25.59 22.51
C MET A 53 -5.39 24.33 23.37
N ALA A 54 -4.27 23.63 23.38
CA ALA A 54 -4.11 22.35 24.06
C ALA A 54 -3.73 22.47 25.55
N ARG A 55 -3.19 23.62 25.96
CA ARG A 55 -2.75 23.82 27.34
C ARG A 55 -3.88 23.58 28.34
N GLY A 56 -3.64 22.67 29.29
CA GLY A 56 -4.58 22.33 30.36
C GLY A 56 -5.75 21.45 29.93
N ARG A 57 -5.71 20.94 28.70
CA ARG A 57 -6.70 19.97 28.21
C ARG A 57 -6.05 18.61 28.02
N PRO A 58 -6.80 17.51 28.28
CA PRO A 58 -6.30 16.16 28.02
C PRO A 58 -5.88 16.00 26.55
N PHE A 59 -4.74 15.36 26.33
CA PHE A 59 -4.22 15.14 24.98
C PHE A 59 -5.16 14.31 24.11
N SER A 60 -5.93 13.41 24.74
CA SER A 60 -6.99 12.62 24.08
C SER A 60 -8.06 13.46 23.38
N ASP A 61 -8.29 14.69 23.80
CA ASP A 61 -9.30 15.57 23.19
C ASP A 61 -8.94 16.01 21.77
N PHE A 62 -7.67 15.86 21.39
CA PHE A 62 -7.15 16.25 20.08
C PHE A 62 -7.12 15.09 19.08
N LEU A 63 -7.60 13.91 19.51
CA LEU A 63 -7.62 12.70 18.71
C LEU A 63 -9.00 12.05 18.76
N HIS A 64 -9.52 11.65 17.62
CA HIS A 64 -10.64 10.74 17.57
C HIS A 64 -10.14 9.30 17.76
N ASP A 65 -10.93 8.46 18.42
CA ASP A 65 -10.60 7.05 18.66
C ASP A 65 -9.28 6.84 19.46
N ALA A 66 -8.98 7.77 20.38
CA ALA A 66 -7.73 7.80 21.15
C ALA A 66 -7.63 6.75 22.27
N GLU A 67 -8.57 5.83 22.41
CA GLU A 67 -8.61 4.86 23.53
C GLU A 67 -7.35 3.98 23.60
N GLY A 68 -6.86 3.52 22.45
CA GLY A 68 -5.64 2.74 22.35
C GLY A 68 -4.42 3.50 22.87
N LEU A 69 -4.19 4.69 22.33
CA LEU A 69 -3.08 5.55 22.74
C LEU A 69 -3.21 5.99 24.20
N SER A 70 -4.40 6.36 24.66
CA SER A 70 -4.65 6.75 26.05
C SER A 70 -4.32 5.64 27.05
N ARG A 71 -4.56 4.38 26.66
CA ARG A 71 -4.21 3.22 27.49
C ARG A 71 -2.70 3.06 27.61
N ILE A 72 -1.98 3.22 26.50
CA ILE A 72 -0.52 3.11 26.47
C ILE A 72 0.11 4.25 27.29
N LEU A 73 -0.39 5.48 27.16
CA LEU A 73 0.09 6.63 27.91
C LEU A 73 -0.09 6.43 29.43
N ARG A 74 -1.26 5.96 29.87
CA ARG A 74 -1.49 5.65 31.30
C ARG A 74 -0.56 4.59 31.81
N ARG A 75 -0.39 3.51 31.03
CA ARG A 75 0.53 2.42 31.39
C ARG A 75 1.96 2.93 31.55
N ALA A 76 2.45 3.77 30.64
CA ALA A 76 3.78 4.35 30.75
C ALA A 76 3.96 5.21 32.01
N LEU A 77 2.92 5.98 32.42
CA LEU A 77 2.94 6.74 33.68
C LEU A 77 2.95 5.84 34.91
N GLU A 78 2.15 4.76 34.89
CA GLU A 78 2.01 3.84 36.04
C GLU A 78 3.26 2.99 36.24
N THR A 79 3.85 2.47 35.14
CA THR A 79 5.00 1.58 35.23
C THR A 79 6.34 2.33 35.29
N GLY A 80 6.38 3.56 34.79
CA GLY A 80 7.64 4.30 34.61
C GLY A 80 8.54 3.72 33.51
N GLU A 81 8.02 2.80 32.68
CA GLU A 81 8.75 2.17 31.59
C GLU A 81 8.48 2.85 30.25
N GLY A 82 9.51 2.99 29.42
CA GLY A 82 9.37 3.45 28.05
C GLY A 82 8.62 2.44 27.19
N ILE A 83 7.69 2.94 26.35
CA ILE A 83 6.89 2.11 25.46
C ILE A 83 7.07 2.63 24.04
N ALA A 84 7.39 1.73 23.10
CA ALA A 84 7.36 2.01 21.67
C ALA A 84 6.24 1.21 21.02
N ASP A 85 5.36 1.90 20.31
CA ASP A 85 4.28 1.30 19.54
C ASP A 85 4.37 1.77 18.08
N ARG A 86 4.20 0.83 17.17
CA ARG A 86 4.33 1.08 15.75
C ARG A 86 2.97 0.98 15.08
N GLU A 87 2.83 1.74 13.99
CA GLU A 87 1.64 1.69 13.16
C GLU A 87 0.34 2.08 13.90
N VAL A 88 0.45 2.98 14.87
CA VAL A 88 -0.71 3.50 15.59
C VAL A 88 -1.55 4.35 14.66
N ALA A 89 -2.76 3.89 14.34
CA ALA A 89 -3.71 4.68 13.56
C ALA A 89 -4.33 5.75 14.44
N VAL A 90 -4.16 7.01 14.06
CA VAL A 90 -4.77 8.14 14.75
C VAL A 90 -5.60 8.98 13.77
N ARG A 91 -6.63 9.61 14.30
CA ARG A 91 -7.44 10.56 13.55
C ARG A 91 -7.42 11.89 14.30
N PRO A 92 -6.69 12.91 13.81
CA PRO A 92 -6.63 14.20 14.44
C PRO A 92 -8.02 14.87 14.53
N ALA A 93 -8.36 15.44 15.67
CA ALA A 93 -9.65 16.13 15.84
C ALA A 93 -9.79 17.35 14.92
N GLY A 94 -8.67 18.04 14.62
CA GLY A 94 -8.63 19.14 13.65
C GLY A 94 -8.74 18.72 12.18
N ALA A 95 -8.53 17.43 11.87
CA ALA A 95 -8.62 16.86 10.52
C ALA A 95 -9.35 15.50 10.54
N PRO A 96 -10.65 15.45 10.85
CA PRO A 96 -11.37 14.20 11.15
C PRO A 96 -11.53 13.25 9.96
N ARG A 97 -11.26 13.72 8.74
CA ARG A 97 -11.30 12.88 7.52
C ARG A 97 -9.95 12.22 7.21
N GLU A 98 -8.88 12.64 7.87
CA GLU A 98 -7.53 12.12 7.66
C GLU A 98 -7.23 11.05 8.72
N VAL A 99 -6.86 9.86 8.27
CA VAL A 99 -6.28 8.81 9.12
C VAL A 99 -4.78 8.83 8.88
N ARG A 100 -4.02 9.01 9.94
CA ARG A 100 -2.56 8.97 9.90
C ARG A 100 -2.07 7.73 10.64
N THR A 101 -1.02 7.15 10.13
CA THR A 101 -0.34 6.03 10.79
C THR A 101 0.97 6.53 11.35
N LEU A 102 1.12 6.39 12.65
CA LEU A 102 2.23 6.97 13.41
C LEU A 102 3.04 5.87 14.09
N ASP A 103 4.35 6.01 14.09
CA ASP A 103 5.20 5.34 15.06
C ASP A 103 5.34 6.26 16.27
N VAL A 104 5.03 5.74 17.45
CA VAL A 104 5.02 6.51 18.70
C VAL A 104 5.98 5.87 19.70
N THR A 105 6.92 6.65 20.18
CA THR A 105 7.80 6.26 21.30
C THR A 105 7.44 7.15 22.50
N ILE A 106 7.18 6.53 23.63
CA ILE A 106 6.78 7.19 24.87
C ILE A 106 7.88 6.94 25.90
N THR A 107 8.48 8.01 26.40
CA THR A 107 9.55 7.94 27.41
C THR A 107 9.12 8.70 28.67
N PRO A 108 8.86 8.00 29.78
CA PRO A 108 8.63 8.65 31.07
C PRO A 108 9.94 9.30 31.57
N PHE A 109 9.84 10.50 32.12
CA PHE A 109 10.98 11.17 32.76
C PHE A 109 10.54 11.98 33.96
N ALA A 110 11.48 12.24 34.89
CA ALA A 110 11.24 13.07 36.05
C ALA A 110 11.28 14.55 35.65
N GLY A 111 10.14 15.21 35.68
CA GLY A 111 10.03 16.66 35.47
C GLY A 111 9.94 17.43 36.78
N LEU A 112 9.82 18.75 36.69
CA LEU A 112 9.77 19.66 37.85
C LEU A 112 8.50 19.42 38.71
N THR A 113 7.42 18.96 38.13
CA THR A 113 6.11 18.77 38.77
C THR A 113 5.71 17.28 38.93
N GLY A 114 6.67 16.35 38.82
CA GLY A 114 6.44 14.92 38.91
C GLY A 114 6.80 14.19 37.61
N THR A 115 6.32 12.95 37.45
CA THR A 115 6.56 12.17 36.25
C THR A 115 5.85 12.79 35.04
N GLN A 116 6.58 13.00 33.98
CA GLN A 116 6.10 13.51 32.70
C GLN A 116 6.36 12.47 31.61
N LEU A 117 5.66 12.58 30.49
CA LEU A 117 5.87 11.74 29.31
C LEU A 117 6.42 12.59 28.17
N LEU A 118 7.49 12.11 27.56
CA LEU A 118 7.95 12.58 26.25
C LEU A 118 7.41 11.63 25.18
N LEU A 119 6.71 12.16 24.20
CA LEU A 119 6.23 11.44 23.04
C LEU A 119 7.03 11.88 21.83
N GLU A 120 7.65 10.92 21.15
CA GLU A 120 8.24 11.08 19.85
C GLU A 120 7.29 10.45 18.82
N ILE A 121 6.88 11.23 17.84
CA ILE A 121 5.84 10.84 16.88
C ILE A 121 6.39 10.99 15.48
N ALA A 122 6.47 9.89 14.73
CA ALA A 122 6.89 9.89 13.34
C ALA A 122 5.72 9.48 12.43
N ASP A 123 5.48 10.27 11.37
CA ASP A 123 4.47 9.93 10.36
C ASP A 123 5.01 8.87 9.40
N THR A 124 4.40 7.70 9.41
CA THR A 124 4.73 6.58 8.53
C THR A 124 3.67 6.31 7.47
N THR A 125 2.63 7.15 7.38
CA THR A 125 1.47 6.98 6.50
C THR A 125 1.86 6.76 5.03
N GLN A 126 2.73 7.61 4.49
CA GLN A 126 3.17 7.51 3.10
C GLN A 126 4.04 6.27 2.87
N ARG A 127 4.96 5.99 3.79
CA ARG A 127 5.84 4.82 3.70
C ARG A 127 5.04 3.52 3.69
N GLN A 128 4.05 3.41 4.56
CA GLN A 128 3.17 2.24 4.61
C GLN A 128 2.31 2.08 3.36
N ARG A 129 1.80 3.20 2.82
CA ARG A 129 1.04 3.16 1.58
C ARG A 129 1.89 2.61 0.43
N ILE A 130 3.10 3.11 0.27
CA ILE A 130 4.04 2.62 -0.75
C ILE A 130 4.37 1.13 -0.55
N THR A 131 4.63 0.71 0.70
CA THR A 131 4.92 -0.69 1.00
C THR A 131 3.73 -1.58 0.65
N ARG A 132 2.51 -1.21 1.03
CA ARG A 132 1.29 -1.98 0.69
C ARG A 132 1.04 -2.04 -0.82
N GLU A 133 1.25 -0.95 -1.54
CA GLU A 133 1.14 -0.93 -3.00
C GLU A 133 2.17 -1.87 -3.65
N ASN A 134 3.41 -1.84 -3.18
CA ASN A 134 4.48 -2.73 -3.66
C ASN A 134 4.19 -4.20 -3.36
N ASP A 135 3.69 -4.52 -2.16
CA ASP A 135 3.30 -5.88 -1.78
C ASP A 135 2.16 -6.42 -2.65
N LEU A 136 1.17 -5.57 -2.97
CA LEU A 136 0.09 -5.93 -3.88
C LEU A 136 0.60 -6.20 -5.30
N LEU A 137 1.49 -5.35 -5.81
CA LEU A 137 2.12 -5.55 -7.12
C LEU A 137 2.94 -6.83 -7.16
N ALA A 138 3.76 -7.09 -6.14
CA ALA A 138 4.55 -8.32 -6.04
C ALA A 138 3.69 -9.58 -6.01
N ARG A 139 2.56 -9.57 -5.30
CA ARG A 139 1.59 -10.68 -5.28
C ARG A 139 0.94 -10.89 -6.65
N LEU A 140 0.59 -9.82 -7.35
CA LEU A 140 0.03 -9.90 -8.70
C LEU A 140 1.04 -10.47 -9.69
N ASP A 141 2.30 -10.05 -9.63
CA ASP A 141 3.36 -10.54 -10.50
C ASP A 141 3.71 -12.01 -10.21
N GLY A 142 3.74 -12.41 -8.94
CA GLY A 142 3.90 -13.82 -8.54
C GLY A 142 2.78 -14.70 -9.07
N SER A 143 1.53 -14.24 -8.98
CA SER A 143 0.37 -14.95 -9.53
C SER A 143 0.46 -15.09 -11.05
N ARG A 144 0.85 -14.04 -11.76
CA ARG A 144 1.03 -14.08 -13.23
C ARG A 144 2.14 -15.05 -13.64
N LEU A 145 3.24 -15.09 -12.88
CA LEU A 145 4.33 -16.04 -13.15
C LEU A 145 3.85 -17.48 -13.00
N MET A 146 3.12 -17.78 -11.92
CA MET A 146 2.54 -19.11 -11.67
C MET A 146 1.57 -19.53 -12.77
N VAL A 147 0.68 -18.63 -13.20
CA VAL A 147 -0.26 -18.91 -14.32
C VAL A 147 0.49 -19.22 -15.61
N ARG A 148 1.57 -18.49 -15.92
CA ARG A 148 2.39 -18.78 -17.12
C ARG A 148 3.07 -20.13 -17.03
N GLN A 149 3.61 -20.51 -15.87
CA GLN A 149 4.25 -21.79 -15.67
C GLN A 149 3.24 -22.94 -15.84
N LEU A 150 2.07 -22.85 -15.20
CA LEU A 150 0.99 -23.81 -15.36
C LEU A 150 0.51 -23.90 -16.81
N ALA A 151 0.42 -22.77 -17.51
CA ALA A 151 0.06 -22.75 -18.92
C ALA A 151 1.05 -23.54 -19.77
N HIS A 152 2.35 -23.42 -19.54
CA HIS A 152 3.36 -24.22 -20.24
C HIS A 152 3.25 -25.69 -19.91
N GLU A 153 3.02 -26.06 -18.66
CA GLU A 153 2.87 -27.44 -18.21
C GLU A 153 1.59 -28.09 -18.75
N ILE A 154 0.52 -27.34 -18.99
CA ILE A 154 -0.72 -27.84 -19.60
C ILE A 154 -0.59 -27.96 -21.12
N LYS A 155 0.08 -27.05 -21.80
CA LYS A 155 0.28 -27.09 -23.23
C LYS A 155 1.09 -28.31 -23.70
N ASN A 156 2.07 -28.73 -22.90
CA ASN A 156 2.92 -29.85 -23.23
C ASN A 156 2.10 -31.16 -23.44
N PRO A 157 1.26 -31.62 -22.50
CA PRO A 157 0.42 -32.79 -22.71
C PRO A 157 -0.63 -32.61 -23.82
N LEU A 158 -1.20 -31.41 -23.99
CA LEU A 158 -2.12 -31.10 -25.08
C LEU A 158 -1.44 -31.24 -26.44
N GLY A 159 -0.20 -30.76 -26.58
CA GLY A 159 0.62 -30.95 -27.77
C GLY A 159 0.91 -32.43 -28.06
N GLY A 160 1.18 -33.21 -27.01
CA GLY A 160 1.33 -34.68 -27.12
C GLY A 160 0.07 -35.38 -27.58
N LEU A 161 -1.09 -35.03 -26.99
CA LEU A 161 -2.40 -35.58 -27.39
C LEU A 161 -2.74 -35.27 -28.86
N ARG A 162 -2.53 -33.99 -29.25
CA ARG A 162 -2.70 -33.54 -30.62
C ARG A 162 -1.81 -34.35 -31.61
N GLY A 163 -0.53 -34.46 -31.27
CA GLY A 163 0.43 -35.21 -32.12
C GLY A 163 0.07 -36.69 -32.26
N ALA A 164 -0.34 -37.33 -31.17
CA ALA A 164 -0.79 -38.72 -31.16
C ALA A 164 -2.06 -38.91 -32.03
N ALA A 165 -3.03 -38.00 -31.92
CA ALA A 165 -4.24 -37.99 -32.71
C ALA A 165 -3.95 -37.82 -34.22
N GLN A 166 -2.99 -36.95 -34.57
CA GLN A 166 -2.54 -36.75 -35.96
C GLN A 166 -1.85 -37.96 -36.53
N LEU A 167 -1.03 -38.66 -35.74
CA LEU A 167 -0.40 -39.90 -36.18
C LEU A 167 -1.45 -41.01 -36.39
N LEU A 168 -2.38 -41.14 -35.44
CA LEU A 168 -3.48 -42.11 -35.55
C LEU A 168 -4.35 -41.84 -36.78
N GLU A 169 -4.67 -40.57 -37.09
CA GLU A 169 -5.44 -40.20 -38.28
C GLU A 169 -4.81 -40.69 -39.59
N ARG A 170 -3.47 -40.71 -39.67
CA ARG A 170 -2.74 -41.21 -40.86
C ARG A 170 -2.84 -42.71 -41.04
N GLU A 171 -2.90 -43.45 -39.93
CA GLU A 171 -2.94 -44.92 -39.93
C GLU A 171 -4.37 -45.49 -40.08
N LEU A 172 -5.42 -44.66 -39.84
CA LEU A 172 -6.80 -45.11 -39.91
C LEU A 172 -7.28 -45.27 -41.36
N PRO A 173 -7.74 -46.48 -41.74
CA PRO A 173 -8.18 -46.77 -43.10
C PRO A 173 -9.59 -46.26 -43.41
N ALA A 174 -10.44 -46.12 -42.39
CA ALA A 174 -11.86 -45.76 -42.55
C ALA A 174 -12.12 -44.27 -42.34
N PRO A 175 -12.77 -43.58 -43.29
CA PRO A 175 -13.08 -42.12 -43.15
C PRO A 175 -13.87 -41.78 -41.89
N GLY A 176 -14.84 -42.61 -41.48
CA GLY A 176 -15.66 -42.37 -40.31
C GLY A 176 -14.90 -42.40 -38.97
N LEU A 177 -13.75 -43.10 -38.92
CA LEU A 177 -12.90 -43.08 -37.72
C LEU A 177 -12.02 -41.84 -37.65
N LYS A 178 -11.76 -41.18 -38.79
CA LYS A 178 -11.00 -39.93 -38.84
C LYS A 178 -11.77 -38.76 -38.24
N GLU A 179 -13.08 -38.79 -38.20
CA GLU A 179 -13.90 -37.78 -37.53
C GLU A 179 -13.58 -37.68 -36.05
N TYR A 180 -13.31 -38.83 -35.39
CA TYR A 180 -12.95 -38.85 -33.97
C TYR A 180 -11.55 -38.23 -33.70
N THR A 181 -10.59 -38.52 -34.59
CA THR A 181 -9.24 -37.92 -34.45
C THR A 181 -9.27 -36.40 -34.69
N GLN A 182 -10.07 -35.94 -35.66
CA GLN A 182 -10.27 -34.54 -35.93
C GLN A 182 -10.95 -33.81 -34.74
N LEU A 183 -11.93 -34.49 -34.10
CA LEU A 183 -12.55 -33.94 -32.88
C LEU A 183 -11.52 -33.79 -31.75
N ILE A 184 -10.66 -34.81 -31.54
CA ILE A 184 -9.60 -34.72 -30.50
C ILE A 184 -8.60 -33.59 -30.81
N ILE A 185 -8.19 -33.46 -32.07
CA ILE A 185 -7.28 -32.37 -32.50
C ILE A 185 -7.93 -31.02 -32.27
N GLY A 186 -9.19 -30.84 -32.67
CA GLY A 186 -9.93 -29.60 -32.50
C GLY A 186 -10.09 -29.22 -31.04
N GLU A 187 -10.39 -30.17 -30.14
CA GLU A 187 -10.51 -29.88 -28.71
C GLU A 187 -9.17 -29.60 -28.06
N ALA A 188 -8.08 -30.27 -28.46
CA ALA A 188 -6.73 -29.95 -28.00
C ALA A 188 -6.31 -28.51 -28.40
N ASP A 189 -6.61 -28.09 -29.62
CA ASP A 189 -6.35 -26.76 -30.13
C ASP A 189 -7.19 -25.72 -29.36
N ARG A 190 -8.46 -26.00 -29.10
CA ARG A 190 -9.35 -25.15 -28.33
C ARG A 190 -8.86 -24.95 -26.88
N LEU A 191 -8.46 -26.03 -26.21
CA LEU A 191 -7.90 -25.97 -24.86
C LEU A 191 -6.58 -25.17 -24.82
N THR A 192 -5.74 -25.36 -25.83
CA THR A 192 -4.50 -24.59 -25.96
C THR A 192 -4.78 -23.08 -26.08
N ALA A 193 -5.74 -22.68 -26.91
CA ALA A 193 -6.15 -21.29 -27.06
C ALA A 193 -6.74 -20.72 -25.75
N LEU A 194 -7.50 -21.52 -25.01
CA LEU A 194 -8.05 -21.12 -23.70
C LEU A 194 -6.91 -20.84 -22.70
N VAL A 195 -5.94 -21.74 -22.60
CA VAL A 195 -4.77 -21.60 -21.74
C VAL A 195 -3.93 -20.38 -22.13
N ASP A 196 -3.80 -20.10 -23.44
CA ASP A 196 -3.13 -18.88 -23.93
C ASP A 196 -3.84 -17.62 -23.48
N SER A 197 -5.15 -17.61 -23.52
CA SER A 197 -5.95 -16.45 -23.07
C SER A 197 -5.78 -16.16 -21.56
N MET A 198 -5.62 -17.21 -20.75
CA MET A 198 -5.40 -17.09 -19.30
C MET A 198 -3.99 -16.56 -18.96
N SER A 199 -3.01 -16.83 -19.80
CA SER A 199 -1.61 -16.41 -19.59
C SER A 199 -1.38 -14.90 -19.80
N GLY A 200 -2.39 -14.17 -20.27
CA GLY A 200 -2.31 -12.76 -20.65
C GLY A 200 -1.49 -12.55 -21.93
N PRO A 201 -1.40 -11.34 -22.43
CA PRO A 201 -0.67 -11.04 -23.65
C PRO A 201 0.81 -11.38 -23.47
N THR A 202 1.27 -12.39 -24.18
CA THR A 202 2.65 -12.90 -24.16
C THR A 202 3.65 -11.94 -24.81
N ARG A 203 3.17 -10.92 -25.52
CA ARG A 203 3.97 -9.87 -26.13
C ARG A 203 3.66 -8.54 -25.46
N ALA A 204 4.70 -7.79 -25.09
CA ALA A 204 4.54 -6.40 -24.75
C ALA A 204 3.75 -5.70 -25.88
N PRO A 205 2.73 -4.89 -25.57
CA PRO A 205 1.97 -4.20 -26.61
C PRO A 205 2.94 -3.37 -27.46
N SER A 206 3.00 -3.68 -28.75
CA SER A 206 3.78 -2.86 -29.66
C SER A 206 3.07 -1.50 -29.77
N LYS A 207 3.69 -0.45 -29.24
CA LYS A 207 3.15 0.91 -29.37
C LYS A 207 3.37 1.37 -30.79
N THR A 208 2.31 1.41 -31.58
CA THR A 208 2.29 2.02 -32.91
C THR A 208 1.50 3.31 -32.86
N ARG A 209 1.90 4.28 -33.69
CA ARG A 209 1.05 5.46 -33.89
C ARG A 209 -0.20 5.03 -34.64
N LEU A 210 -1.34 5.25 -34.02
CA LEU A 210 -2.65 4.95 -34.59
C LEU A 210 -3.38 6.25 -34.91
N ASN A 211 -4.06 6.27 -36.04
CA ASN A 211 -4.99 7.34 -36.36
C ASN A 211 -6.36 6.99 -35.72
N VAL A 212 -6.71 7.74 -34.67
CA VAL A 212 -7.95 7.50 -33.91
C VAL A 212 -9.18 7.67 -34.82
N HIS A 213 -9.13 8.56 -35.82
CA HIS A 213 -10.25 8.78 -36.75
C HIS A 213 -10.51 7.55 -37.62
N GLU A 214 -9.48 6.86 -38.09
CA GLU A 214 -9.63 5.62 -38.87
C GLU A 214 -10.30 4.51 -38.04
N ILE A 215 -9.96 4.41 -36.75
CA ILE A 215 -10.60 3.48 -35.84
C ILE A 215 -12.06 3.82 -35.63
N CYS A 216 -12.37 5.10 -35.40
CA CYS A 216 -13.75 5.56 -35.22
C CYS A 216 -14.59 5.35 -36.49
N GLU A 217 -14.03 5.62 -37.68
CA GLU A 217 -14.71 5.35 -38.96
C GLU A 217 -14.97 3.86 -39.17
N HIS A 218 -14.00 3.01 -38.82
CA HIS A 218 -14.17 1.56 -38.92
C HIS A 218 -15.29 1.07 -37.99
N VAL A 219 -15.30 1.50 -36.72
CA VAL A 219 -16.33 1.17 -35.75
C VAL A 219 -17.69 1.70 -36.22
N HIS A 220 -17.76 2.93 -36.72
CA HIS A 220 -18.99 3.51 -37.26
C HIS A 220 -19.52 2.68 -38.46
N HIS A 221 -18.64 2.22 -39.34
CA HIS A 221 -19.03 1.39 -40.49
C HIS A 221 -19.60 0.03 -40.03
N LEU A 222 -18.98 -0.61 -39.04
CA LEU A 222 -19.47 -1.87 -38.47
C LEU A 222 -20.84 -1.69 -37.79
N LEU A 223 -20.99 -0.66 -36.97
CA LEU A 223 -22.24 -0.38 -36.29
C LEU A 223 -23.39 -0.06 -37.29
N ARG A 224 -23.07 0.66 -38.34
CA ARG A 224 -24.06 0.97 -39.40
C ARG A 224 -24.51 -0.26 -40.18
N ALA A 225 -23.65 -1.27 -40.36
CA ALA A 225 -23.97 -2.51 -41.05
C ALA A 225 -24.88 -3.43 -40.19
N GLU A 226 -24.81 -3.33 -38.87
CA GLU A 226 -25.58 -4.17 -37.93
C GLU A 226 -26.76 -3.44 -37.30
N ALA A 227 -26.89 -2.12 -37.49
CA ALA A 227 -27.97 -1.32 -36.88
C ALA A 227 -29.32 -1.62 -37.48
N PRO A 228 -30.36 -1.83 -36.65
CA PRO A 228 -31.73 -1.95 -37.12
C PRO A 228 -32.20 -0.69 -37.86
N PRO A 229 -33.12 -0.80 -38.82
CA PRO A 229 -33.62 0.36 -39.55
C PRO A 229 -34.31 1.36 -38.60
N GLY A 230 -33.84 2.62 -38.65
CA GLY A 230 -34.35 3.71 -37.81
C GLY A 230 -33.40 4.23 -36.73
N ILE A 231 -32.26 3.61 -36.53
CA ILE A 231 -31.21 4.13 -35.63
C ILE A 231 -30.21 4.97 -36.43
N VAL A 232 -30.02 6.23 -36.04
CA VAL A 232 -28.99 7.11 -36.58
C VAL A 232 -27.75 6.97 -35.67
N ILE A 233 -26.65 6.49 -36.26
CA ILE A 233 -25.38 6.31 -35.58
C ILE A 233 -24.41 7.44 -35.96
#